data_14d4176ce3b5410c9e298c6d7cd3d34a
#
_entry.id   14d4176ce3b5410c9e298c6d7cd3d34a
#
_cell.length_a   1.000
_cell.length_b   1.000
_cell.length_c   1.000
_cell.angle_alpha   90.00
_cell.angle_beta   90.00
_cell.angle_gamma   90.00
#
_symmetry.space_group_name_H-M   'P 1'
#
loop_
_entity.id
_entity.type
_entity.pdbx_description
1 polymer ?
#
loop_
_entity_poly.entity_id
_entity_poly.type
_entity_poly.pdbx_seq_one_letter_code
_entity_poly.pdbx_strand_id
1 'polypeptide(L)'
;RRNLKTDVLIIGGGLTGVLIASKLKELGVQYALVEANKICSGVTRNTTAKITSQHSLIYSKINKSFGAEMAEMYYKSNQEALKEFKNKCKNIACDFEEKDAFVYSLNRSDKINEE
;
A
#
# COMPACT_ATOMS: atom_id res chain seq x y z
N ARG A 1 17.59 21.82 22.54
CA ARG A 1 17.21 20.40 22.29
C ARG A 1 16.01 20.11 23.17
N ARG A 2 14.90 19.66 22.59
CA ARG A 2 13.74 19.17 23.34
C ARG A 2 13.81 17.65 23.37
N ASN A 3 13.75 17.04 24.54
CA ASN A 3 13.56 15.61 24.66
C ASN A 3 12.07 15.34 24.45
N LEU A 4 11.73 14.62 23.38
CA LEU A 4 10.37 14.17 23.12
C LEU A 4 10.25 12.73 23.60
N LYS A 5 9.27 12.47 24.48
CA LYS A 5 8.90 11.12 24.89
C LYS A 5 7.66 10.71 24.09
N THR A 6 7.70 9.57 23.46
CA THR A 6 6.60 9.05 22.65
C THR A 6 6.60 7.51 22.70
N ASP A 7 5.44 6.90 22.43
CA ASP A 7 5.31 5.43 22.45
C ASP A 7 5.90 4.82 21.17
N VAL A 8 5.76 5.51 20.03
CA VAL A 8 6.23 5.04 18.72
C VAL A 8 7.03 6.13 18.03
N LEU A 9 8.20 5.78 17.51
CA LEU A 9 8.98 6.62 16.62
C LEU A 9 8.92 6.06 15.19
N ILE A 10 8.43 6.86 14.26
CA ILE A 10 8.42 6.56 12.83
C ILE A 10 9.60 7.29 12.19
N ILE A 11 10.49 6.55 11.55
CA ILE A 11 11.65 7.10 10.84
C ILE A 11 11.39 7.01 9.34
N GLY A 12 11.24 8.16 8.70
CA GLY A 12 10.92 8.31 7.28
C GLY A 12 9.48 8.74 7.03
N GLY A 13 9.31 9.87 6.37
CA GLY A 13 8.03 10.49 6.01
C GLY A 13 7.58 10.18 4.58
N GLY A 14 7.89 8.99 4.05
CA GLY A 14 7.35 8.50 2.79
C GLY A 14 5.94 7.93 2.97
N LEU A 15 5.38 7.31 1.91
CA LEU A 15 4.02 6.76 1.90
C LEU A 15 3.75 5.84 3.11
N THR A 16 4.65 4.91 3.37
CA THR A 16 4.51 3.96 4.49
C THR A 16 4.48 4.68 5.84
N GLY A 17 5.43 5.60 6.08
CA GLY A 17 5.48 6.34 7.35
C GLY A 17 4.25 7.20 7.60
N VAL A 18 3.74 7.85 6.55
CA VAL A 18 2.51 8.66 6.64
C VAL A 18 1.27 7.81 6.90
N LEU A 19 1.15 6.64 6.27
CA LEU A 19 0.05 5.72 6.51
C LEU A 19 0.08 5.13 7.93
N ILE A 20 1.27 4.76 8.42
CA ILE A 20 1.44 4.31 9.82
C ILE A 20 1.05 5.42 10.78
N ALA A 21 1.52 6.65 10.55
CA ALA A 21 1.17 7.81 11.38
C ALA A 21 -0.34 8.06 11.41
N SER A 22 -1.00 7.95 10.25
CA SER A 22 -2.46 8.06 10.15
C SER A 22 -3.16 6.98 10.99
N LYS A 23 -2.68 5.74 10.91
CA LYS A 23 -3.28 4.63 11.68
C LYS A 23 -3.06 4.76 13.18
N LEU A 24 -1.87 5.15 13.61
CA LEU A 24 -1.58 5.40 15.03
C LEU A 24 -2.44 6.54 15.58
N LYS A 25 -2.66 7.59 14.80
CA LYS A 25 -3.57 8.69 15.16
C LYS A 25 -5.01 8.21 15.36
N GLU A 26 -5.53 7.36 14.46
CA GLU A 26 -6.86 6.75 14.57
C GLU A 26 -7.00 5.90 15.84
N LEU A 27 -5.91 5.21 16.24
CA LEU A 27 -5.84 4.37 17.43
C LEU A 27 -5.56 5.15 18.73
N GLY A 28 -5.35 6.46 18.66
CA GLY A 28 -5.01 7.28 19.84
C GLY A 28 -3.62 7.03 20.42
N VAL A 29 -2.73 6.37 19.67
CA VAL A 29 -1.35 6.08 20.10
C VAL A 29 -0.47 7.30 19.90
N GLN A 30 0.33 7.66 20.92
CA GLN A 30 1.28 8.77 20.81
C GLN A 30 2.47 8.38 19.92
N TYR A 31 2.71 9.14 18.89
CA TYR A 31 3.83 8.91 17.98
C TYR A 31 4.58 10.18 17.63
N ALA A 32 5.80 10.01 17.18
CA ALA A 32 6.59 11.03 16.49
C ALA A 32 7.01 10.50 15.12
N LEU A 33 6.93 11.35 14.09
CA LEU A 33 7.45 11.04 12.77
C LEU A 33 8.61 11.98 12.49
N VAL A 34 9.75 11.43 12.10
CA VAL A 34 10.95 12.18 11.71
C VAL A 34 11.28 11.88 10.25
N GLU A 35 11.62 12.94 9.52
CA GLU A 35 11.99 12.89 8.10
C GLU A 35 13.22 13.78 7.88
N ALA A 36 14.20 13.29 7.12
CA ALA A 36 15.43 14.03 6.86
C ALA A 36 15.22 15.23 5.90
N ASN A 37 14.23 15.13 5.04
CA ASN A 37 13.90 16.14 4.03
C ASN A 37 12.45 16.64 4.19
N LYS A 38 11.72 16.70 3.09
CA LYS A 38 10.28 17.00 3.08
C LYS A 38 9.48 15.71 3.06
N ILE A 39 8.37 15.68 3.79
CA ILE A 39 7.43 14.56 3.76
C ILE A 39 7.00 14.28 2.30
N CYS A 40 7.01 13.01 1.92
CA CYS A 40 6.66 12.51 0.59
C CYS A 40 7.51 13.07 -0.58
N SER A 41 8.67 13.68 -0.33
CA SER A 41 9.50 14.27 -1.38
C SER A 41 10.36 13.27 -2.17
N GLY A 42 10.52 12.05 -1.68
CA GLY A 42 11.34 11.01 -2.30
C GLY A 42 10.58 10.22 -3.37
N VAL A 43 10.71 8.89 -3.30
CA VAL A 43 10.05 7.95 -4.23
C VAL A 43 8.53 8.16 -4.26
N THR A 44 7.92 8.48 -3.14
CA THR A 44 6.46 8.71 -3.04
C THR A 44 5.96 9.78 -4.01
N ARG A 45 6.71 10.87 -4.19
CA ARG A 45 6.34 11.93 -5.15
C ARG A 45 6.42 11.47 -6.60
N ASN A 46 7.29 10.51 -6.89
CA ASN A 46 7.63 10.07 -8.24
C ASN A 46 6.98 8.74 -8.62
N THR A 47 6.00 8.28 -7.84
CA THR A 47 5.24 7.07 -8.19
C THR A 47 4.19 7.39 -9.25
N THR A 48 3.71 6.37 -9.95
CA THR A 48 2.56 6.46 -10.87
C THR A 48 1.22 6.57 -10.13
N ALA A 49 1.23 6.58 -8.81
CA ALA A 49 0.06 6.61 -7.93
C ALA A 49 -0.97 5.49 -8.19
N LYS A 50 -0.57 4.42 -8.86
CA LYS A 50 -1.45 3.26 -9.09
C LYS A 50 -1.58 2.45 -7.80
N ILE A 51 -2.81 2.31 -7.31
CA ILE A 51 -3.16 1.48 -6.17
C ILE A 51 -3.89 0.26 -6.71
N THR A 52 -3.36 -0.94 -6.51
CA THR A 52 -3.88 -2.17 -7.11
C THR A 52 -3.55 -3.37 -6.24
N SER A 53 -4.39 -4.40 -6.27
CA SER A 53 -4.07 -5.73 -5.75
C SER A 53 -3.43 -6.64 -6.80
N GLN A 54 -3.41 -6.21 -8.07
CA GLN A 54 -2.83 -6.98 -9.17
C GLN A 54 -1.39 -6.52 -9.44
N HIS A 55 -0.42 -7.31 -9.03
CA HIS A 55 1.02 -7.04 -9.16
C HIS A 55 1.69 -8.05 -10.10
N SER A 56 1.46 -7.94 -11.41
CA SER A 56 1.87 -8.97 -12.38
C SER A 56 1.27 -10.34 -12.01
N LEU A 57 1.98 -11.43 -12.21
CA LEU A 57 1.55 -12.79 -11.88
C LEU A 57 2.03 -13.18 -10.47
N ILE A 58 1.65 -12.41 -9.45
CA ILE A 58 2.14 -12.60 -8.08
C ILE A 58 1.44 -13.75 -7.36
N TYR A 59 0.13 -13.93 -7.57
CA TYR A 59 -0.66 -14.95 -6.86
C TYR A 59 -0.21 -16.34 -7.22
N SER A 60 0.00 -16.62 -8.50
CA SER A 60 0.55 -17.88 -8.98
C SER A 60 1.93 -18.18 -8.35
N LYS A 61 2.80 -17.18 -8.20
CA LYS A 61 4.10 -17.33 -7.53
C LYS A 61 3.95 -17.66 -6.05
N ILE A 62 3.08 -16.91 -5.34
CA ILE A 62 2.84 -17.14 -3.91
C ILE A 62 2.24 -18.54 -3.71
N ASN A 63 1.25 -18.92 -4.53
CA ASN A 63 0.64 -20.23 -4.45
C ASN A 63 1.67 -21.36 -4.64
N LYS A 64 2.55 -21.24 -5.63
CA LYS A 64 3.61 -22.24 -5.89
C LYS A 64 4.66 -22.32 -4.78
N SER A 65 4.98 -21.20 -4.12
CA SER A 65 6.04 -21.15 -3.10
C SER A 65 5.55 -21.38 -1.68
N PHE A 66 4.32 -20.98 -1.36
CA PHE A 66 3.79 -20.92 0.00
C PHE A 66 2.41 -21.55 0.16
N GLY A 67 1.78 -22.00 -0.93
CA GLY A 67 0.47 -22.63 -0.94
C GLY A 67 -0.69 -21.64 -1.09
N ALA A 68 -1.88 -22.19 -1.36
CA ALA A 68 -3.09 -21.44 -1.68
C ALA A 68 -3.57 -20.56 -0.53
N GLU A 69 -3.44 -21.02 0.71
CA GLU A 69 -3.84 -20.24 1.90
C GLU A 69 -3.07 -18.91 2.01
N MET A 70 -1.76 -18.95 1.74
CA MET A 70 -0.93 -17.75 1.75
C MET A 70 -1.26 -16.79 0.60
N ALA A 71 -1.57 -17.34 -0.58
CA ALA A 71 -2.03 -16.53 -1.72
C ALA A 71 -3.36 -15.83 -1.42
N GLU A 72 -4.29 -16.55 -0.80
CA GLU A 72 -5.58 -15.99 -0.39
C GLU A 72 -5.42 -14.91 0.69
N MET A 73 -4.55 -15.14 1.68
CA MET A 73 -4.26 -14.16 2.73
C MET A 73 -3.66 -12.88 2.13
N TYR A 74 -2.72 -13.03 1.20
CA TYR A 74 -2.12 -11.91 0.49
C TYR A 74 -3.18 -11.13 -0.31
N TYR A 75 -4.06 -11.81 -1.04
CA TYR A 75 -5.17 -11.19 -1.76
C TYR A 75 -6.09 -10.40 -0.84
N LYS A 76 -6.58 -11.02 0.25
CA LYS A 76 -7.46 -10.38 1.22
C LYS A 76 -6.85 -9.12 1.82
N SER A 77 -5.58 -9.19 2.22
CA SER A 77 -4.85 -8.03 2.78
C SER A 77 -4.76 -6.87 1.78
N ASN A 78 -4.51 -7.17 0.50
CA ASN A 78 -4.47 -6.13 -0.53
C ASN A 78 -5.85 -5.54 -0.81
N GLN A 79 -6.92 -6.34 -0.81
CA GLN A 79 -8.29 -5.85 -0.98
C GLN A 79 -8.72 -4.93 0.17
N GLU A 80 -8.36 -5.27 1.40
CA GLU A 80 -8.60 -4.41 2.56
C GLU A 80 -7.84 -3.08 2.44
N ALA A 81 -6.58 -3.13 2.03
CA ALA A 81 -5.77 -1.92 1.80
C ALA A 81 -6.38 -1.02 0.72
N LEU A 82 -6.84 -1.58 -0.40
CA LEU A 82 -7.55 -0.83 -1.45
C LEU A 82 -8.80 -0.12 -0.91
N LYS A 83 -9.61 -0.83 -0.12
CA LYS A 83 -10.80 -0.27 0.51
C LYS A 83 -10.46 0.87 1.48
N GLU A 84 -9.39 0.71 2.28
CA GLU A 84 -8.92 1.77 3.18
C GLU A 84 -8.45 3.01 2.40
N PHE A 85 -7.68 2.84 1.34
CA PHE A 85 -7.26 3.95 0.47
C PHE A 85 -8.46 4.69 -0.12
N LYS A 86 -9.40 3.98 -0.71
CA LYS A 86 -10.64 4.54 -1.26
C LYS A 86 -11.39 5.37 -0.21
N ASN A 87 -11.52 4.84 1.01
CA ASN A 87 -12.18 5.55 2.11
C ASN A 87 -11.42 6.81 2.55
N LYS A 88 -10.11 6.76 2.64
CA LYS A 88 -9.29 7.92 2.98
C LYS A 88 -9.35 9.02 1.91
N CYS A 89 -9.48 8.66 0.63
CA CYS A 89 -9.54 9.62 -0.48
C CYS A 89 -10.91 10.25 -0.68
N LYS A 90 -12.00 9.68 -0.13
CA LYS A 90 -13.38 10.17 -0.36
C LYS A 90 -13.62 11.66 -0.12
N ASN A 91 -12.91 12.23 0.87
CA ASN A 91 -13.12 13.62 1.29
C ASN A 91 -11.89 14.49 1.00
N ILE A 92 -11.01 14.04 0.12
CA ILE A 92 -9.78 14.73 -0.25
C ILE A 92 -9.84 15.03 -1.74
N ALA A 93 -9.63 16.29 -2.12
CA ALA A 93 -9.50 16.68 -3.52
C ALA A 93 -8.13 16.19 -4.06
N CYS A 94 -8.07 14.93 -4.50
CA CYS A 94 -6.85 14.28 -4.95
C CYS A 94 -7.01 13.53 -6.27
N ASP A 95 -8.06 13.84 -7.03
CA ASP A 95 -8.37 13.23 -8.34
C ASP A 95 -8.33 11.69 -8.30
N PHE A 96 -8.87 11.12 -7.21
CA PHE A 96 -8.96 9.67 -7.07
C PHE A 96 -9.97 9.10 -8.07
N GLU A 97 -9.50 8.23 -8.95
CA GLU A 97 -10.31 7.54 -9.94
C GLU A 97 -10.28 6.03 -9.72
N GLU A 98 -11.42 5.38 -9.91
CA GLU A 98 -11.53 3.92 -9.91
C GLU A 98 -11.55 3.42 -11.35
N LYS A 99 -10.58 2.59 -11.72
CA LYS A 99 -10.42 2.05 -13.07
C LYS A 99 -10.20 0.55 -12.99
N ASP A 100 -10.67 -0.16 -14.01
CA ASP A 100 -10.38 -1.58 -14.14
C ASP A 100 -8.89 -1.81 -14.44
N ALA A 101 -8.34 -2.86 -13.86
CA ALA A 101 -6.99 -3.32 -14.12
C ALA A 101 -7.04 -4.63 -14.91
N PHE A 102 -6.29 -4.70 -16.01
CA PHE A 102 -6.25 -5.86 -16.89
C PHE A 102 -4.86 -6.46 -16.94
N VAL A 103 -4.80 -7.77 -16.91
CA VAL A 103 -3.62 -8.55 -17.28
C VAL A 103 -3.89 -9.15 -18.66
N TYR A 104 -2.99 -8.95 -19.60
CA TYR A 104 -3.15 -9.47 -20.95
C TYR A 104 -1.85 -10.13 -21.45
N SER A 105 -1.99 -11.05 -22.42
CA SER A 105 -0.86 -11.63 -23.14
C SER A 105 -1.15 -11.62 -24.63
N LEU A 106 -0.16 -11.30 -25.42
CA LEU A 106 -0.22 -11.37 -26.90
C LEU A 106 -0.10 -12.81 -27.38
N ASN A 107 0.52 -13.67 -26.60
CA ASN A 107 0.60 -15.11 -26.87
C ASN A 107 -0.36 -15.83 -25.91
N ARG A 108 -1.05 -16.89 -26.38
CA ARG A 108 -1.82 -17.78 -25.50
C ARG A 108 -0.89 -18.42 -24.48
N SER A 109 -0.72 -17.75 -23.35
CA SER A 109 0.10 -18.23 -22.24
C SER A 109 -0.84 -18.73 -21.16
N ASP A 110 -0.78 -20.00 -20.86
CA ASP A 110 -1.60 -20.62 -19.80
C ASP A 110 -1.37 -20.02 -18.41
N LYS A 111 -0.27 -19.24 -18.27
CA LYS A 111 0.09 -18.58 -17.02
C LYS A 111 -0.88 -17.48 -16.56
N ILE A 112 -1.65 -16.87 -17.47
CA ILE A 112 -2.65 -15.86 -17.13
C ILE A 112 -3.86 -16.51 -16.45
N ASN A 113 -4.21 -17.72 -16.84
CA ASN A 113 -5.34 -18.46 -16.30
C ASN A 113 -5.04 -19.04 -14.90
N GLU A 114 -3.78 -18.99 -14.46
CA GLU A 114 -3.35 -19.44 -13.12
C GLU A 114 -3.39 -18.31 -12.07
N GLU A 115 -3.70 -17.05 -12.48
CA GLU A 115 -3.71 -15.88 -11.62
C GLU A 115 -5.13 -15.52 -11.15
#